data_518c75e7d69636b9105763ef73efda47
#
_entry.id   518c75e7d69636b9105763ef73efda47
#
_cell.length_a   1.000
_cell.length_b   1.000
_cell.length_c   1.000
_cell.angle_alpha   90.00
_cell.angle_beta   90.00
_cell.angle_gamma   90.00
#
_symmetry.space_group_name_H-M   'P 1'
#
loop_
_entity.id
_entity.type
_entity.pdbx_description
1 polymer ?
#
loop_
_entity_poly.entity_id
_entity_poly.type
_entity_poly.pdbx_seq_one_letter_code
_entity_poly.pdbx_strand_id
1 'polypeptide(L)'
;MTDQVIYDRGYRTYDGPRLGTRGARKAVFKDGVRRVLGLGRKARQKIFPWSLIVIAIIAAAVFVGIHWAIGNIEESLRQEIPTYGGLFDFYSGISLLFIALAGPQLLIPDRTKGVLSVYFSRPLTVDGYLVSKIGAFATVVGAIYIVPQIVLHLGLGLIAEEGFLAYLGNNLDILWKVPVTTAAFIAVHGAVVFALSAVIDRTGIAAAAFLGILFAGAAVAGRVAEAGFPGSRYFALLAVDHHPRIIRDYFFGDTVAYAPEQAGFEIWVSVVVIVA
;
A
#
# COMPACT_ATOMS: atom_id res chain seq x y z
N MET A 1 41.19 -44.18 6.53
CA MET A 1 40.89 -43.33 5.36
C MET A 1 39.53 -43.80 4.80
N THR A 2 38.49 -43.06 5.05
CA THR A 2 37.13 -43.37 4.54
C THR A 2 37.10 -42.92 3.08
N ASP A 3 36.99 -43.89 2.16
CA ASP A 3 36.74 -43.59 0.75
C ASP A 3 35.44 -42.81 0.60
N GLN A 4 35.53 -41.51 0.32
CA GLN A 4 34.41 -40.70 -0.07
C GLN A 4 34.03 -41.12 -1.52
N VAL A 5 33.00 -41.94 -1.64
CA VAL A 5 32.42 -42.28 -2.94
C VAL A 5 31.69 -41.07 -3.45
N ILE A 6 32.25 -40.40 -4.46
CA ILE A 6 31.56 -39.32 -5.20
C ILE A 6 30.56 -40.01 -6.13
N TYR A 7 29.28 -39.95 -5.76
CA TYR A 7 28.21 -40.40 -6.66
C TYR A 7 28.03 -39.36 -7.77
N ASP A 8 28.33 -39.76 -9.01
CA ASP A 8 27.97 -38.98 -10.18
C ASP A 8 26.42 -38.97 -10.30
N ARG A 9 25.80 -37.89 -9.83
CA ARG A 9 24.40 -37.61 -10.09
C ARG A 9 24.30 -37.04 -11.49
N GLY A 10 24.27 -37.93 -12.50
CA GLY A 10 24.14 -37.56 -13.90
C GLY A 10 23.17 -36.39 -14.11
N TYR A 11 23.61 -35.40 -14.87
CA TYR A 11 22.82 -34.22 -15.18
C TYR A 11 21.57 -34.65 -15.98
N ARG A 12 20.39 -34.58 -15.36
CA ARG A 12 19.13 -34.81 -16.08
C ARG A 12 18.78 -33.57 -16.88
N THR A 13 18.72 -33.71 -18.18
CA THR A 13 18.22 -32.67 -19.09
C THR A 13 16.78 -32.34 -18.72
N TYR A 14 16.48 -31.03 -18.66
CA TYR A 14 15.11 -30.60 -18.38
C TYR A 14 14.26 -30.68 -19.66
N ASP A 15 13.31 -31.61 -19.68
CA ASP A 15 12.40 -31.88 -20.82
C ASP A 15 11.05 -31.10 -20.69
N GLY A 16 10.89 -30.26 -19.67
CA GLY A 16 9.68 -29.49 -19.44
C GLY A 16 9.55 -28.23 -20.31
N PRO A 17 8.36 -27.60 -20.36
CA PRO A 17 8.14 -26.40 -21.15
C PRO A 17 8.96 -25.22 -20.63
N ARG A 18 9.72 -24.57 -21.50
CA ARG A 18 10.47 -23.34 -21.16
C ARG A 18 9.54 -22.14 -21.16
N LEU A 19 9.26 -21.59 -19.97
CA LEU A 19 8.29 -20.49 -19.77
C LEU A 19 8.80 -19.10 -20.18
N GLY A 20 10.07 -18.97 -20.55
CA GLY A 20 10.69 -17.72 -21.00
C GLY A 20 10.56 -16.56 -20.02
N THR A 21 10.60 -15.32 -20.55
CA THR A 21 10.53 -14.07 -19.75
C THR A 21 9.22 -13.94 -18.94
N ARG A 22 8.09 -14.39 -19.50
CA ARG A 22 6.79 -14.34 -18.80
C ARG A 22 6.80 -15.23 -17.55
N GLY A 23 7.36 -16.42 -17.66
CA GLY A 23 7.52 -17.34 -16.53
C GLY A 23 8.45 -16.78 -15.45
N ALA A 24 9.55 -16.18 -15.85
CA ALA A 24 10.50 -15.53 -14.94
C ALA A 24 9.83 -14.37 -14.17
N ARG A 25 9.12 -13.47 -14.86
CA ARG A 25 8.37 -12.36 -14.22
C ARG A 25 7.31 -12.88 -13.24
N LYS A 26 6.51 -13.87 -13.64
CA LYS A 26 5.49 -14.48 -12.77
C LYS A 26 6.11 -15.13 -11.52
N ALA A 27 7.27 -15.76 -11.65
CA ALA A 27 7.98 -16.35 -10.51
C ALA A 27 8.46 -15.27 -9.52
N VAL A 28 9.05 -14.17 -10.01
CA VAL A 28 9.49 -13.03 -9.17
C VAL A 28 8.30 -12.34 -8.50
N PHE A 29 7.21 -12.13 -9.22
CA PHE A 29 5.97 -11.59 -8.67
C PHE A 29 5.43 -12.48 -7.53
N LYS A 30 5.28 -13.78 -7.79
CA LYS A 30 4.80 -14.75 -6.79
C LYS A 30 5.70 -14.82 -5.56
N ASP A 31 7.03 -14.79 -5.75
CA ASP A 31 8.00 -14.71 -4.66
C ASP A 31 7.82 -13.41 -3.87
N GLY A 32 7.65 -12.27 -4.56
CA GLY A 32 7.38 -10.98 -3.93
C GLY A 32 6.15 -11.01 -3.04
N VAL A 33 5.00 -11.46 -3.54
CA VAL A 33 3.76 -11.61 -2.76
C VAL A 33 3.96 -12.53 -1.56
N ARG A 34 4.59 -13.70 -1.75
CA ARG A 34 4.88 -14.63 -0.65
C ARG A 34 5.78 -14.01 0.41
N ARG A 35 6.77 -13.23 -0.02
CA ARG A 35 7.74 -12.58 0.86
C ARG A 35 7.08 -11.51 1.72
N VAL A 36 6.24 -10.66 1.14
CA VAL A 36 5.49 -9.60 1.82
C VAL A 36 4.50 -10.19 2.85
N LEU A 37 3.80 -11.26 2.49
CA LEU A 37 2.87 -11.96 3.37
C LEU A 37 3.55 -12.93 4.37
N GLY A 38 4.88 -13.05 4.34
CA GLY A 38 5.63 -13.97 5.19
C GLY A 38 5.39 -15.44 4.88
N LEU A 39 4.82 -15.78 3.70
CA LEU A 39 4.52 -17.15 3.32
C LEU A 39 5.79 -17.94 3.04
N GLY A 40 5.83 -19.18 3.52
CA GLY A 40 7.03 -20.04 3.42
C GLY A 40 8.10 -19.75 4.47
N ARG A 41 7.86 -18.87 5.43
CA ARG A 41 8.75 -18.52 6.55
C ARG A 41 8.22 -19.08 7.89
N LYS A 42 9.01 -18.90 8.97
CA LYS A 42 8.60 -19.27 10.34
C LYS A 42 7.27 -18.59 10.72
N ALA A 43 6.43 -19.27 11.50
CA ALA A 43 5.09 -18.79 11.88
C ALA A 43 5.08 -17.34 12.42
N ARG A 44 6.08 -16.97 13.23
CA ARG A 44 6.29 -15.64 13.78
C ARG A 44 6.33 -14.52 12.73
N GLN A 45 6.83 -14.82 11.53
CA GLN A 45 6.95 -13.82 10.45
C GLN A 45 5.64 -13.62 9.67
N LYS A 46 4.66 -14.51 9.85
CA LYS A 46 3.32 -14.41 9.28
C LYS A 46 2.39 -13.60 10.18
N ILE A 47 2.58 -13.66 11.50
CA ILE A 47 1.66 -13.04 12.48
C ILE A 47 1.45 -11.57 12.14
N PHE A 48 2.52 -10.79 11.96
CA PHE A 48 2.42 -9.35 11.76
C PHE A 48 1.61 -8.97 10.50
N PRO A 49 1.94 -9.41 9.26
CA PRO A 49 1.15 -9.02 8.09
C PRO A 49 -0.31 -9.51 8.17
N TRP A 50 -0.54 -10.69 8.70
CA TRP A 50 -1.90 -11.23 8.79
C TRP A 50 -2.72 -10.58 9.89
N SER A 51 -2.13 -10.21 11.03
CA SER A 51 -2.85 -9.46 12.06
C SER A 51 -3.32 -8.10 11.57
N LEU A 52 -2.52 -7.38 10.77
CA LEU A 52 -2.92 -6.10 10.20
C LEU A 52 -4.09 -6.25 9.21
N ILE A 53 -4.08 -7.29 8.38
CA ILE A 53 -5.20 -7.59 7.46
C ILE A 53 -6.48 -7.91 8.26
N VAL A 54 -6.37 -8.73 9.30
CA VAL A 54 -7.51 -9.08 10.15
C VAL A 54 -8.05 -7.85 10.87
N ILE A 55 -7.19 -7.00 11.44
CA ILE A 55 -7.60 -5.75 12.09
C ILE A 55 -8.33 -4.84 11.09
N ALA A 56 -7.84 -4.74 9.85
CA ALA A 56 -8.48 -3.94 8.83
C ALA A 56 -9.90 -4.44 8.48
N ILE A 57 -10.09 -5.75 8.39
CA ILE A 57 -11.41 -6.35 8.12
C ILE A 57 -12.35 -6.16 9.32
N ILE A 58 -11.85 -6.36 10.54
CA ILE A 58 -12.63 -6.13 11.76
C ILE A 58 -13.08 -4.67 11.84
N ALA A 59 -12.20 -3.72 11.52
CA ALA A 59 -12.55 -2.30 11.51
C ALA A 59 -13.69 -2.01 10.53
N ALA A 60 -13.66 -2.57 9.32
CA ALA A 60 -14.75 -2.43 8.37
C ALA A 60 -16.09 -2.97 8.94
N ALA A 61 -16.06 -4.13 9.56
CA ALA A 61 -17.26 -4.70 10.21
C ALA A 61 -17.75 -3.81 11.38
N VAL A 62 -16.85 -3.23 12.16
CA VAL A 62 -17.18 -2.29 13.23
C VAL A 62 -17.83 -1.03 12.66
N PHE A 63 -17.32 -0.47 11.56
CA PHE A 63 -17.94 0.67 10.88
C PHE A 63 -19.39 0.35 10.43
N VAL A 64 -19.62 -0.82 9.84
CA VAL A 64 -20.98 -1.28 9.51
C VAL A 64 -21.87 -1.37 10.76
N GLY A 65 -21.33 -1.94 11.84
CA GLY A 65 -22.07 -2.05 13.11
C GLY A 65 -22.42 -0.69 13.73
N ILE A 66 -21.53 0.29 13.64
CA ILE A 66 -21.77 1.66 14.09
C ILE A 66 -22.89 2.30 13.26
N HIS A 67 -22.84 2.19 11.94
CA HIS A 67 -23.90 2.70 11.05
C HIS A 67 -25.26 2.06 11.37
N TRP A 68 -25.29 0.75 11.59
CA TRP A 68 -26.52 0.06 11.96
C TRP A 68 -27.06 0.53 13.31
N ALA A 69 -26.20 0.64 14.33
CA ALA A 69 -26.63 1.01 15.68
C ALA A 69 -27.12 2.46 15.76
N ILE A 70 -26.41 3.41 15.14
CA ILE A 70 -26.75 4.84 15.19
C ILE A 70 -27.90 5.16 14.23
N GLY A 71 -27.96 4.52 13.08
CA GLY A 71 -29.04 4.67 12.11
C GLY A 71 -30.41 4.32 12.68
N ASN A 72 -30.47 3.46 13.72
CA ASN A 72 -31.70 3.11 14.43
C ASN A 72 -32.03 4.08 15.59
N ILE A 73 -31.14 5.00 15.94
CA ILE A 73 -31.32 5.92 17.08
C ILE A 73 -31.73 7.32 16.59
N GLU A 74 -30.98 7.88 15.66
CA GLU A 74 -31.21 9.25 15.19
C GLU A 74 -30.60 9.48 13.80
N GLU A 75 -31.43 9.96 12.86
CA GLU A 75 -31.01 10.20 11.47
C GLU A 75 -29.99 11.35 11.35
N SER A 76 -30.05 12.35 12.25
CA SER A 76 -29.10 13.46 12.31
C SER A 76 -27.67 12.99 12.57
N LEU A 77 -27.47 11.98 13.40
CA LEU A 77 -26.15 11.43 13.73
C LEU A 77 -25.57 10.57 12.60
N ARG A 78 -26.42 10.05 11.72
CA ARG A 78 -25.98 9.20 10.59
C ARG A 78 -25.05 9.96 9.63
N GLN A 79 -25.28 11.27 9.45
CA GLN A 79 -24.46 12.12 8.55
C GLN A 79 -23.07 12.45 9.11
N GLU A 80 -22.90 12.34 10.42
CA GLU A 80 -21.60 12.60 11.09
C GLU A 80 -20.72 11.36 11.15
N ILE A 81 -21.24 10.16 10.81
CA ILE A 81 -20.45 8.93 10.87
C ILE A 81 -19.53 8.86 9.64
N PRO A 82 -18.20 8.80 9.85
CA PRO A 82 -17.28 8.62 8.75
C PRO A 82 -17.56 7.32 7.98
N THR A 83 -17.67 7.41 6.66
CA THR A 83 -17.91 6.25 5.79
C THR A 83 -16.60 5.73 5.17
N TYR A 84 -16.49 5.81 3.87
CA TYR A 84 -15.35 5.31 3.11
C TYR A 84 -14.06 6.09 3.39
N GLY A 85 -14.13 7.43 3.46
CA GLY A 85 -13.00 8.30 3.77
C GLY A 85 -12.43 8.03 5.16
N GLY A 86 -13.29 7.97 6.18
CA GLY A 86 -12.89 7.67 7.55
C GLY A 86 -12.27 6.27 7.70
N LEU A 87 -12.76 5.29 6.93
CA LEU A 87 -12.15 3.96 6.91
C LEU A 87 -10.75 3.99 6.26
N PHE A 88 -10.54 4.79 5.20
CA PHE A 88 -9.21 5.04 4.65
C PHE A 88 -8.25 5.66 5.67
N ASP A 89 -8.72 6.61 6.49
CA ASP A 89 -7.91 7.21 7.56
C ASP A 89 -7.47 6.17 8.58
N PHE A 90 -8.40 5.35 9.03
CA PHE A 90 -8.09 4.27 9.95
C PHE A 90 -7.01 3.33 9.39
N TYR A 91 -7.09 2.96 8.09
CA TYR A 91 -6.07 2.09 7.49
C TYR A 91 -4.75 2.79 7.21
N SER A 92 -4.74 4.10 7.05
CA SER A 92 -3.52 4.80 6.69
C SER A 92 -2.38 4.52 7.66
N GLY A 93 -2.63 4.59 8.97
CA GLY A 93 -1.65 4.24 9.99
C GLY A 93 -1.20 2.78 9.93
N ILE A 94 -2.15 1.85 9.77
CA ILE A 94 -1.88 0.41 9.68
C ILE A 94 -1.06 0.09 8.42
N SER A 95 -1.44 0.67 7.28
CA SER A 95 -0.76 0.45 6.01
C SER A 95 0.64 1.03 5.99
N LEU A 96 0.88 2.19 6.62
CA LEU A 96 2.22 2.76 6.75
C LEU A 96 3.16 1.83 7.52
N LEU A 97 2.71 1.25 8.63
CA LEU A 97 3.50 0.25 9.36
C LEU A 97 3.76 -1.00 8.52
N PHE A 98 2.74 -1.46 7.79
CA PHE A 98 2.89 -2.60 6.90
C PHE A 98 3.91 -2.31 5.79
N ILE A 99 3.80 -1.18 5.11
CA ILE A 99 4.69 -0.75 4.03
C ILE A 99 6.13 -0.59 4.55
N ALA A 100 6.30 0.05 5.72
CA ALA A 100 7.60 0.24 6.34
C ALA A 100 8.35 -1.08 6.58
N LEU A 101 7.64 -2.12 7.00
CA LEU A 101 8.24 -3.41 7.34
C LEU A 101 8.30 -4.38 6.14
N ALA A 102 7.33 -4.35 5.25
CA ALA A 102 7.23 -5.27 4.14
C ALA A 102 7.93 -4.76 2.86
N GLY A 103 7.83 -3.46 2.57
CA GLY A 103 8.41 -2.85 1.36
C GLY A 103 9.92 -3.09 1.20
N PRO A 104 10.74 -2.76 2.21
CA PRO A 104 12.19 -2.95 2.12
C PRO A 104 12.59 -4.41 1.92
N GLN A 105 11.78 -5.37 2.36
CA GLN A 105 12.05 -6.80 2.19
C GLN A 105 11.96 -7.27 0.74
N LEU A 106 11.35 -6.47 -0.15
CA LEU A 106 11.24 -6.83 -1.56
C LEU A 106 12.54 -6.63 -2.35
N LEU A 107 13.31 -5.58 -2.06
CA LEU A 107 14.50 -5.20 -2.82
C LEU A 107 15.81 -5.43 -2.05
N ILE A 108 15.88 -5.01 -0.79
CA ILE A 108 17.14 -5.01 -0.02
C ILE A 108 17.78 -6.40 0.05
N PRO A 109 17.05 -7.49 0.39
CA PRO A 109 17.66 -8.81 0.47
C PRO A 109 18.19 -9.33 -0.88
N ASP A 110 17.54 -8.99 -1.99
CA ASP A 110 17.97 -9.42 -3.32
C ASP A 110 19.26 -8.71 -3.74
N ARG A 111 19.39 -7.44 -3.36
CA ARG A 111 20.58 -6.62 -3.61
C ARG A 111 21.74 -7.01 -2.71
N THR A 112 21.53 -7.06 -1.40
CA THR A 112 22.60 -7.28 -0.42
C THR A 112 23.14 -8.71 -0.36
N LYS A 113 22.32 -9.69 -0.78
CA LYS A 113 22.73 -11.11 -0.83
C LYS A 113 23.24 -11.57 -2.20
N GLY A 114 23.42 -10.65 -3.15
CA GLY A 114 23.93 -10.97 -4.48
C GLY A 114 22.97 -11.81 -5.35
N VAL A 115 21.68 -11.88 -5.01
CA VAL A 115 20.69 -12.71 -5.74
C VAL A 115 20.41 -12.15 -7.12
N LEU A 116 20.63 -10.86 -7.35
CA LEU A 116 20.36 -10.20 -8.64
C LEU A 116 21.16 -10.83 -9.80
N SER A 117 22.41 -11.24 -9.58
CA SER A 117 23.23 -11.92 -10.59
C SER A 117 22.59 -13.22 -11.05
N VAL A 118 21.96 -13.98 -10.13
CA VAL A 118 21.24 -15.21 -10.44
C VAL A 118 19.93 -14.94 -11.22
N TYR A 119 19.24 -13.84 -10.90
CA TYR A 119 18.04 -13.47 -11.65
C TYR A 119 18.36 -13.04 -13.08
N PHE A 120 19.42 -12.27 -13.29
CA PHE A 120 19.80 -11.75 -14.60
C PHE A 120 20.60 -12.74 -15.45
N SER A 121 21.05 -13.87 -14.91
CA SER A 121 21.53 -15.01 -15.72
C SER A 121 20.40 -15.78 -16.41
N ARG A 122 19.15 -15.47 -16.09
CA ARG A 122 17.94 -16.03 -16.70
C ARG A 122 17.30 -15.00 -17.65
N PRO A 123 16.28 -15.37 -18.47
CA PRO A 123 15.61 -14.44 -19.38
C PRO A 123 14.72 -13.44 -18.61
N LEU A 124 15.31 -12.67 -17.71
CA LEU A 124 14.66 -11.62 -16.92
C LEU A 124 15.42 -10.30 -17.09
N THR A 125 14.73 -9.28 -17.58
CA THR A 125 15.27 -7.92 -17.69
C THR A 125 15.15 -7.17 -16.35
N VAL A 126 15.93 -6.11 -16.16
CA VAL A 126 15.86 -5.23 -14.97
C VAL A 126 14.45 -4.68 -14.81
N ASP A 127 13.84 -4.16 -15.88
CA ASP A 127 12.47 -3.65 -15.86
C ASP A 127 11.47 -4.75 -15.50
N GLY A 128 11.65 -5.95 -16.08
CA GLY A 128 10.81 -7.11 -15.76
C GLY A 128 10.88 -7.51 -14.28
N TYR A 129 12.05 -7.40 -13.67
CA TYR A 129 12.24 -7.61 -12.25
C TYR A 129 11.54 -6.53 -11.42
N LEU A 130 11.79 -5.24 -11.71
CA LEU A 130 11.20 -4.12 -10.97
C LEU A 130 9.67 -4.11 -11.08
N VAL A 131 9.13 -4.25 -12.29
CA VAL A 131 7.67 -4.33 -12.49
C VAL A 131 7.05 -5.49 -11.72
N SER A 132 7.73 -6.64 -11.64
CA SER A 132 7.24 -7.78 -10.85
C SER A 132 7.25 -7.51 -9.35
N LYS A 133 8.26 -6.80 -8.82
CA LYS A 133 8.35 -6.42 -7.41
C LYS A 133 7.33 -5.33 -7.03
N ILE A 134 7.20 -4.31 -7.87
CA ILE A 134 6.19 -3.24 -7.71
C ILE A 134 4.78 -3.84 -7.79
N GLY A 135 4.54 -4.72 -8.77
CA GLY A 135 3.26 -5.41 -8.90
C GLY A 135 2.91 -6.26 -7.67
N ALA A 136 3.89 -7.00 -7.11
CA ALA A 136 3.69 -7.76 -5.90
C ALA A 136 3.36 -6.87 -4.69
N PHE A 137 4.07 -5.74 -4.54
CA PHE A 137 3.80 -4.73 -3.54
C PHE A 137 2.39 -4.15 -3.71
N ALA A 138 2.06 -3.66 -4.91
CA ALA A 138 0.77 -3.05 -5.22
C ALA A 138 -0.40 -4.02 -4.99
N THR A 139 -0.24 -5.30 -5.30
CA THR A 139 -1.27 -6.32 -5.08
C THR A 139 -1.56 -6.51 -3.59
N VAL A 140 -0.53 -6.59 -2.75
CA VAL A 140 -0.74 -6.85 -1.32
C VAL A 140 -1.21 -5.59 -0.58
N VAL A 141 -0.59 -4.44 -0.84
CA VAL A 141 -1.02 -3.16 -0.26
C VAL A 141 -2.41 -2.79 -0.75
N GLY A 142 -2.69 -2.98 -2.05
CA GLY A 142 -4.01 -2.78 -2.63
C GLY A 142 -5.07 -3.64 -1.96
N ALA A 143 -4.77 -4.91 -1.66
CA ALA A 143 -5.72 -5.78 -0.95
C ALA A 143 -6.00 -5.27 0.47
N ILE A 144 -5.01 -4.70 1.18
CA ILE A 144 -5.21 -4.12 2.52
C ILE A 144 -6.18 -2.93 2.48
N TYR A 145 -6.17 -2.13 1.42
CA TYR A 145 -7.10 -1.01 1.26
C TYR A 145 -8.45 -1.45 0.68
N ILE A 146 -8.45 -2.22 -0.40
CA ILE A 146 -9.66 -2.52 -1.19
C ILE A 146 -10.56 -3.54 -0.48
N VAL A 147 -9.99 -4.61 0.11
CA VAL A 147 -10.82 -5.67 0.70
C VAL A 147 -11.72 -5.16 1.83
N PRO A 148 -11.22 -4.37 2.80
CA PRO A 148 -12.09 -3.82 3.83
C PRO A 148 -13.12 -2.82 3.29
N GLN A 149 -12.80 -2.04 2.25
CA GLN A 149 -13.77 -1.15 1.60
C GLN A 149 -14.90 -1.93 0.92
N ILE A 150 -14.58 -3.10 0.34
CA ILE A 150 -15.60 -4.01 -0.19
C ILE A 150 -16.49 -4.54 0.96
N VAL A 151 -15.89 -4.92 2.09
CA VAL A 151 -16.65 -5.37 3.27
C VAL A 151 -17.57 -4.27 3.77
N LEU A 152 -17.08 -3.03 3.86
CA LEU A 152 -17.91 -1.87 4.24
C LEU A 152 -19.04 -1.65 3.23
N HIS A 153 -18.73 -1.62 1.94
CA HIS A 153 -19.72 -1.36 0.89
C HIS A 153 -20.85 -2.40 0.87
N LEU A 154 -20.51 -3.68 0.96
CA LEU A 154 -21.50 -4.76 1.03
C LEU A 154 -22.27 -4.72 2.36
N GLY A 155 -21.58 -4.43 3.47
CA GLY A 155 -22.19 -4.31 4.78
C GLY A 155 -23.20 -3.18 4.88
N LEU A 156 -22.88 -1.99 4.35
CA LEU A 156 -23.80 -0.86 4.29
C LEU A 156 -25.01 -1.18 3.38
N GLY A 157 -24.80 -1.87 2.26
CA GLY A 157 -25.90 -2.33 1.41
C GLY A 157 -26.85 -3.28 2.13
N LEU A 158 -26.35 -4.16 3.02
CA LEU A 158 -27.19 -5.10 3.77
C LEU A 158 -28.07 -4.41 4.81
N ILE A 159 -27.68 -3.25 5.31
CA ILE A 159 -28.45 -2.48 6.31
C ILE A 159 -29.20 -1.30 5.70
N ALA A 160 -29.10 -1.08 4.38
CA ALA A 160 -29.72 0.02 3.69
C ALA A 160 -31.27 -0.15 3.63
N GLU A 161 -32.02 0.88 4.00
CA GLU A 161 -33.48 0.88 4.01
C GLU A 161 -34.07 0.74 2.60
N GLU A 162 -33.39 1.30 1.59
CA GLU A 162 -33.76 1.21 0.18
C GLU A 162 -33.57 -0.19 -0.43
N GLY A 163 -32.91 -1.09 0.32
CA GLY A 163 -32.58 -2.44 -0.09
C GLY A 163 -31.21 -2.57 -0.77
N PHE A 164 -30.65 -3.76 -0.66
CA PHE A 164 -29.27 -4.08 -1.06
C PHE A 164 -28.93 -3.67 -2.51
N LEU A 165 -29.77 -4.07 -3.47
CA LEU A 165 -29.52 -3.80 -4.89
C LEU A 165 -29.67 -2.32 -5.24
N ALA A 166 -30.62 -1.62 -4.62
CA ALA A 166 -30.80 -0.19 -4.81
C ALA A 166 -29.60 0.58 -4.26
N TYR A 167 -29.13 0.23 -3.05
CA TYR A 167 -27.92 0.81 -2.48
C TYR A 167 -26.70 0.63 -3.39
N LEU A 168 -26.43 -0.60 -3.87
CA LEU A 168 -25.32 -0.86 -4.77
C LEU A 168 -25.44 -0.05 -6.08
N GLY A 169 -26.64 0.06 -6.64
CA GLY A 169 -26.90 0.83 -7.85
C GLY A 169 -26.68 2.33 -7.66
N ASN A 170 -27.07 2.88 -6.50
CA ASN A 170 -26.91 4.29 -6.17
C ASN A 170 -25.47 4.68 -5.81
N ASN A 171 -24.63 3.72 -5.44
CA ASN A 171 -23.24 3.93 -5.00
C ASN A 171 -22.22 3.26 -5.93
N LEU A 172 -22.47 3.19 -7.24
CA LEU A 172 -21.55 2.62 -8.22
C LEU A 172 -20.23 3.39 -8.35
N ASP A 173 -20.22 4.66 -7.99
CA ASP A 173 -19.06 5.52 -7.99
C ASP A 173 -17.95 5.01 -7.04
N ILE A 174 -18.31 4.31 -5.96
CA ILE A 174 -17.35 3.69 -5.04
C ILE A 174 -16.45 2.67 -5.75
N LEU A 175 -16.96 1.98 -6.77
CA LEU A 175 -16.21 0.97 -7.52
C LEU A 175 -14.97 1.53 -8.22
N TRP A 176 -14.96 2.80 -8.58
CA TRP A 176 -13.78 3.45 -9.17
C TRP A 176 -13.06 4.40 -8.20
N LYS A 177 -13.79 5.09 -7.30
CA LYS A 177 -13.19 5.99 -6.31
C LYS A 177 -12.22 5.26 -5.39
N VAL A 178 -12.60 4.10 -4.85
CA VAL A 178 -11.76 3.28 -3.97
C VAL A 178 -10.47 2.81 -4.67
N PRO A 179 -10.49 2.19 -5.87
CA PRO A 179 -9.27 1.82 -6.58
C PRO A 179 -8.38 3.01 -6.92
N VAL A 180 -8.91 4.14 -7.35
CA VAL A 180 -8.12 5.34 -7.70
C VAL A 180 -7.43 5.91 -6.48
N THR A 181 -8.15 6.08 -5.37
CA THR A 181 -7.57 6.51 -4.09
C THR A 181 -6.49 5.55 -3.62
N THR A 182 -6.77 4.24 -3.67
CA THR A 182 -5.78 3.20 -3.32
C THR A 182 -4.53 3.29 -4.20
N ALA A 183 -4.68 3.54 -5.50
CA ALA A 183 -3.57 3.70 -6.41
C ALA A 183 -2.70 4.91 -6.05
N ALA A 184 -3.30 6.03 -5.63
CA ALA A 184 -2.56 7.20 -5.16
C ALA A 184 -1.72 6.89 -3.91
N PHE A 185 -2.29 6.19 -2.92
CA PHE A 185 -1.53 5.75 -1.74
C PHE A 185 -0.40 4.78 -2.10
N ILE A 186 -0.64 3.81 -2.98
CA ILE A 186 0.37 2.86 -3.45
C ILE A 186 1.50 3.58 -4.21
N ALA A 187 1.17 4.52 -5.09
CA ALA A 187 2.16 5.26 -5.87
C ALA A 187 3.10 6.04 -4.95
N VAL A 188 2.56 6.88 -4.07
CA VAL A 188 3.34 7.73 -3.18
C VAL A 188 4.19 6.91 -2.20
N HIS A 189 3.56 6.03 -1.43
CA HIS A 189 4.28 5.25 -0.43
C HIS A 189 5.22 4.23 -1.06
N GLY A 190 4.83 3.66 -2.20
CA GLY A 190 5.67 2.76 -2.99
C GLY A 190 6.91 3.46 -3.51
N ALA A 191 6.77 4.66 -4.11
CA ALA A 191 7.90 5.44 -4.58
C ALA A 191 8.92 5.70 -3.46
N VAL A 192 8.46 6.20 -2.32
CA VAL A 192 9.34 6.49 -1.17
C VAL A 192 10.04 5.22 -0.65
N VAL A 193 9.28 4.14 -0.41
CA VAL A 193 9.86 2.92 0.17
C VAL A 193 10.83 2.23 -0.79
N PHE A 194 10.54 2.24 -2.10
CA PHE A 194 11.44 1.66 -3.10
C PHE A 194 12.68 2.50 -3.32
N ALA A 195 12.57 3.85 -3.35
CA ALA A 195 13.71 4.75 -3.42
C ALA A 195 14.66 4.54 -2.23
N LEU A 196 14.14 4.48 -1.01
CA LEU A 196 14.93 4.18 0.19
C LEU A 196 15.55 2.78 0.13
N SER A 197 14.82 1.79 -0.37
CA SER A 197 15.31 0.42 -0.51
C SER A 197 16.39 0.28 -1.58
N ALA A 198 16.50 1.23 -2.51
CA ALA A 198 17.55 1.25 -3.52
C ALA A 198 18.90 1.70 -2.95
N VAL A 199 18.91 2.53 -1.90
CA VAL A 199 20.15 3.13 -1.34
C VAL A 199 20.52 2.59 0.04
N ILE A 200 19.57 2.11 0.83
CA ILE A 200 19.79 1.60 2.19
C ILE A 200 19.95 0.07 2.16
N ASP A 201 20.98 -0.45 2.87
CA ASP A 201 21.28 -1.89 2.89
C ASP A 201 20.60 -2.67 4.02
N ARG A 202 20.03 -1.97 5.01
CA ARG A 202 19.40 -2.58 6.19
C ARG A 202 17.91 -2.32 6.19
N THR A 203 17.10 -3.37 6.17
CA THR A 203 15.63 -3.28 6.13
C THR A 203 15.05 -2.47 7.28
N GLY A 204 15.58 -2.61 8.50
CA GLY A 204 15.12 -1.84 9.66
C GLY A 204 15.43 -0.33 9.55
N ILE A 205 16.59 0.04 9.00
CA ILE A 205 16.93 1.45 8.78
C ILE A 205 16.06 2.04 7.67
N ALA A 206 15.81 1.29 6.59
CA ALA A 206 14.90 1.73 5.53
C ALA A 206 13.47 1.92 6.04
N ALA A 207 12.98 1.03 6.91
CA ALA A 207 11.67 1.16 7.56
C ALA A 207 11.59 2.42 8.44
N ALA A 208 12.59 2.66 9.28
CA ALA A 208 12.65 3.85 10.13
C ALA A 208 12.77 5.15 9.30
N ALA A 209 13.59 5.14 8.25
CA ALA A 209 13.72 6.28 7.34
C ALA A 209 12.40 6.58 6.60
N PHE A 210 11.69 5.55 6.16
CA PHE A 210 10.38 5.70 5.53
C PHE A 210 9.38 6.40 6.46
N LEU A 211 9.21 5.91 7.68
CA LEU A 211 8.32 6.52 8.66
C LEU A 211 8.80 7.93 9.06
N GLY A 212 10.12 8.12 9.22
CA GLY A 212 10.71 9.42 9.52
C GLY A 212 10.43 10.47 8.43
N ILE A 213 10.56 10.11 7.15
CA ILE A 213 10.26 11.02 6.03
C ILE A 213 8.78 11.39 6.03
N LEU A 214 7.88 10.44 6.24
CA LEU A 214 6.45 10.73 6.19
C LEU A 214 5.99 11.57 7.39
N PHE A 215 6.34 11.17 8.62
CA PHE A 215 5.87 11.89 9.81
C PHE A 215 6.63 13.20 10.06
N ALA A 216 7.96 13.16 10.05
CA ALA A 216 8.76 14.35 10.26
C ALA A 216 8.68 15.31 9.06
N GLY A 217 8.63 14.74 7.83
CA GLY A 217 8.48 15.53 6.61
C GLY A 217 7.20 16.34 6.60
N ALA A 218 6.06 15.73 6.95
CA ALA A 218 4.79 16.43 7.03
C ALA A 218 4.81 17.54 8.11
N ALA A 219 5.33 17.24 9.31
CA ALA A 219 5.41 18.20 10.41
C ALA A 219 6.31 19.40 10.07
N VAL A 220 7.49 19.14 9.50
CA VAL A 220 8.45 20.19 9.11
C VAL A 220 7.93 20.99 7.93
N ALA A 221 7.40 20.32 6.91
CA ALA A 221 6.91 20.98 5.71
C ALA A 221 5.80 22.00 6.02
N GLY A 222 4.83 21.64 6.88
CA GLY A 222 3.77 22.56 7.32
C GLY A 222 4.34 23.78 8.02
N ARG A 223 5.22 23.58 9.02
CA ARG A 223 5.83 24.69 9.78
C ARG A 223 6.68 25.62 8.91
N VAL A 224 7.47 25.06 7.99
CA VAL A 224 8.29 25.86 7.09
C VAL A 224 7.43 26.60 6.07
N ALA A 225 6.34 26.01 5.59
CA ALA A 225 5.41 26.68 4.68
C ALA A 225 4.78 27.93 5.32
N GLU A 226 4.50 27.89 6.63
CA GLU A 226 3.94 29.01 7.41
C GLU A 226 4.98 30.09 7.79
N ALA A 227 6.27 29.89 7.57
CA ALA A 227 7.33 30.77 8.04
C ALA A 227 7.39 32.16 7.35
N GLY A 228 6.63 32.38 6.29
CA GLY A 228 6.40 33.69 5.67
C GLY A 228 7.56 34.27 4.81
N PHE A 229 8.65 33.54 4.59
CA PHE A 229 9.71 33.96 3.66
C PHE A 229 9.34 33.65 2.20
N PRO A 230 9.94 34.36 1.20
CA PRO A 230 9.63 34.10 -0.20
C PRO A 230 9.86 32.65 -0.60
N GLY A 231 8.80 32.00 -1.09
CA GLY A 231 8.86 30.58 -1.52
C GLY A 231 8.61 29.57 -0.40
N SER A 232 8.42 29.96 0.87
CA SER A 232 8.17 29.05 1.99
C SER A 232 6.98 28.11 1.75
N ARG A 233 5.92 28.58 1.08
CA ARG A 233 4.74 27.78 0.75
C ARG A 233 5.03 26.50 -0.02
N TYR A 234 6.08 26.48 -0.86
CA TYR A 234 6.43 25.31 -1.66
C TYR A 234 6.94 24.13 -0.81
N PHE A 235 7.39 24.41 0.42
CA PHE A 235 7.78 23.35 1.34
C PHE A 235 6.58 22.47 1.76
N ALA A 236 5.35 22.99 1.68
CA ALA A 236 4.14 22.19 1.91
C ALA A 236 4.04 20.98 0.99
N LEU A 237 4.60 21.06 -0.24
CA LEU A 237 4.62 19.95 -1.19
C LEU A 237 5.52 18.79 -0.75
N LEU A 238 6.44 19.01 0.20
CA LEU A 238 7.25 17.96 0.80
C LEU A 238 6.49 17.11 1.83
N ALA A 239 5.26 17.49 2.19
CA ALA A 239 4.35 16.68 2.98
C ALA A 239 3.77 15.52 2.15
N VAL A 240 4.64 14.60 1.78
CA VAL A 240 4.38 13.54 0.77
C VAL A 240 3.13 12.71 1.10
N ASP A 241 2.91 12.40 2.40
CA ASP A 241 1.73 11.64 2.85
C ASP A 241 0.40 12.41 2.73
N HIS A 242 0.46 13.74 2.59
CA HIS A 242 -0.75 14.56 2.46
C HIS A 242 -1.38 14.46 1.06
N HIS A 243 -0.59 14.27 0.00
CA HIS A 243 -1.11 14.24 -1.37
C HIS A 243 -2.16 13.15 -1.64
N PRO A 244 -1.95 11.88 -1.26
CA PRO A 244 -2.98 10.86 -1.45
C PRO A 244 -4.20 11.08 -0.54
N ARG A 245 -4.04 11.75 0.61
CA ARG A 245 -5.17 12.12 1.49
C ARG A 245 -6.04 13.19 0.87
N ILE A 246 -5.46 14.21 0.23
CA ILE A 246 -6.19 15.24 -0.51
C ILE A 246 -7.05 14.60 -1.61
N ILE A 247 -6.53 13.62 -2.35
CA ILE A 247 -7.31 12.90 -3.37
C ILE A 247 -8.45 12.11 -2.73
N ARG A 248 -8.21 11.46 -1.59
CA ARG A 248 -9.24 10.78 -0.83
C ARG A 248 -10.36 11.74 -0.44
N ASP A 249 -10.04 12.88 0.16
CA ASP A 249 -11.01 13.84 0.67
C ASP A 249 -11.83 14.46 -0.46
N TYR A 250 -11.20 14.70 -1.59
CA TYR A 250 -11.91 15.13 -2.80
C TYR A 250 -12.98 14.14 -3.25
N PHE A 251 -12.72 12.83 -3.15
CA PHE A 251 -13.67 11.81 -3.59
C PHE A 251 -14.74 11.48 -2.55
N PHE A 252 -14.41 11.58 -1.26
CA PHE A 252 -15.29 11.14 -0.18
C PHE A 252 -15.87 12.27 0.66
N GLY A 253 -15.52 13.52 0.35
CA GLY A 253 -16.14 14.70 0.96
C GLY A 253 -15.62 15.05 2.36
N ASP A 254 -14.47 14.49 2.77
CA ASP A 254 -13.82 14.88 4.02
C ASP A 254 -13.23 16.31 3.91
N THR A 255 -13.27 17.07 5.00
CA THR A 255 -12.95 18.51 4.98
C THR A 255 -11.66 18.88 5.73
N VAL A 256 -10.75 17.94 5.89
CA VAL A 256 -9.47 18.19 6.56
C VAL A 256 -8.51 18.91 5.60
N ALA A 257 -8.18 20.16 5.90
CA ALA A 257 -7.19 20.91 5.12
C ALA A 257 -5.77 20.44 5.46
N TYR A 258 -5.08 19.86 4.49
CA TYR A 258 -3.69 19.43 4.61
C TYR A 258 -2.70 20.54 4.25
N ALA A 259 -1.41 20.35 4.59
CA ALA A 259 -0.39 21.39 4.38
C ALA A 259 -0.34 21.98 2.95
N PRO A 260 -0.45 21.21 1.84
CA PRO A 260 -0.54 21.78 0.50
C PRO A 260 -1.76 22.69 0.30
N GLU A 261 -2.94 22.31 0.80
CA GLU A 261 -4.17 23.09 0.68
C GLU A 261 -4.10 24.36 1.54
N GLN A 262 -3.59 24.26 2.78
CA GLN A 262 -3.35 25.40 3.66
C GLN A 262 -2.37 26.40 3.04
N ALA A 263 -1.41 25.93 2.23
CA ALA A 263 -0.49 26.76 1.46
C ALA A 263 -1.08 27.32 0.14
N GLY A 264 -2.36 27.07 -0.12
CA GLY A 264 -3.09 27.57 -1.31
C GLY A 264 -2.82 26.80 -2.60
N PHE A 265 -2.43 25.53 -2.52
CA PHE A 265 -2.31 24.67 -3.69
C PHE A 265 -3.62 23.94 -3.98
N GLU A 266 -3.99 23.92 -5.26
CA GLU A 266 -5.15 23.19 -5.74
C GLU A 266 -4.85 21.68 -5.86
N ILE A 267 -5.90 20.86 -5.85
CA ILE A 267 -5.82 19.39 -5.91
C ILE A 267 -4.97 18.85 -7.08
N TRP A 268 -5.02 19.50 -8.24
CA TRP A 268 -4.26 19.06 -9.41
C TRP A 268 -2.74 19.07 -9.16
N VAL A 269 -2.25 19.94 -8.25
CA VAL A 269 -0.83 19.96 -7.84
C VAL A 269 -0.49 18.65 -7.14
N SER A 270 -1.36 18.15 -6.27
CA SER A 270 -1.18 16.84 -5.62
C SER A 270 -1.18 15.69 -6.62
N VAL A 271 -2.02 15.76 -7.66
CA VAL A 271 -2.01 14.77 -8.75
C VAL A 271 -0.67 14.79 -9.48
N VAL A 272 -0.14 15.99 -9.80
CA VAL A 272 1.16 16.12 -10.45
C VAL A 272 2.28 15.55 -9.59
N VAL A 273 2.31 15.87 -8.29
CA VAL A 273 3.32 15.33 -7.36
C VAL A 273 3.27 13.80 -7.25
N ILE A 274 2.08 13.20 -7.36
CA ILE A 274 1.94 11.73 -7.30
C ILE A 274 2.46 11.06 -8.58
N VAL A 275 2.31 11.72 -9.73
CA VAL A 275 2.69 11.17 -11.04
C VAL A 275 4.15 11.44 -11.38
N ALA A 276 4.77 12.48 -10.82
CA ALA A 276 6.18 12.85 -11.04
C ALA A 276 7.15 11.90 -10.34
#